data_9d8008cb60bfb0032a01c591312248cd
#
_entry.id   9d8008cb60bfb0032a01c591312248cd
#
_cell.length_a   1.000
_cell.length_b   1.000
_cell.length_c   1.000
_cell.angle_alpha   90.00
_cell.angle_beta   90.00
_cell.angle_gamma   90.00
#
_symmetry.space_group_name_H-M   'P 1'
#
loop_
_entity.id
_entity.type
_entity.pdbx_description
1 polymer ?
#
loop_
_entity_poly.entity_id
_entity_poly.type
_entity_poly.pdbx_seq_one_letter_code
_entity_poly.pdbx_strand_id
1 'polypeptide(L)'
;MRAKAHWESVYATKEPGQVSWYRPHLDTSLALIERVAPSHSAAIIDVGGGASTLADDLVRRGYTRVTVLDLSETALRTAKERLGPASAQIRWLTADVCETDLPLDRYEVWHDRAVFHFLTLPEQRAAYVARAAASVKRNGHVIVSTFGPEGPTRCSGLDTAHYDAAALEGEFGSQFRLVESQIEWHTTPASGKQQFLYCLFGRVRSPRRAV
;
A
#
# COMPACT_ATOMS: atom_id res chain seq x y z
N MET A 1 2.82 18.35 6.24
CA MET A 1 4.16 18.62 6.80
C MET A 1 4.52 17.76 8.01
N ARG A 2 3.67 17.59 9.03
CA ARG A 2 4.00 16.80 10.24
C ARG A 2 4.23 15.30 9.96
N ALA A 3 3.39 14.67 9.14
CA ALA A 3 3.51 13.25 8.81
C ALA A 3 4.83 12.93 8.08
N LYS A 4 5.21 13.75 7.08
CA LYS A 4 6.48 13.57 6.36
C LYS A 4 7.68 13.64 7.31
N ALA A 5 7.77 14.68 8.14
CA ALA A 5 8.87 14.82 9.09
C ALA A 5 8.96 13.66 10.09
N HIS A 6 7.81 13.12 10.52
CA HIS A 6 7.74 11.95 11.38
C HIS A 6 8.35 10.72 10.71
N TRP A 7 7.89 10.37 9.48
CA TRP A 7 8.38 9.20 8.78
C TRP A 7 9.84 9.33 8.36
N GLU A 8 10.30 10.53 7.96
CA GLU A 8 11.74 10.78 7.75
C GLU A 8 12.56 10.48 9.01
N SER A 9 12.08 10.92 10.18
CA SER A 9 12.76 10.64 11.45
C SER A 9 12.77 9.15 11.78
N VAL A 10 11.68 8.42 11.55
CA VAL A 10 11.60 6.98 11.80
C VAL A 10 12.64 6.23 10.96
N TYR A 11 12.70 6.51 9.65
CA TYR A 11 13.61 5.81 8.74
C TYR A 11 15.07 6.32 8.82
N ALA A 12 15.29 7.50 9.39
CA ALA A 12 16.66 7.98 9.69
C ALA A 12 17.25 7.35 10.96
N THR A 13 16.40 6.83 11.86
CA THR A 13 16.84 6.36 13.19
C THR A 13 16.71 4.86 13.40
N LYS A 14 15.97 4.15 12.52
CA LYS A 14 15.72 2.70 12.63
C LYS A 14 16.17 1.99 11.37
N GLU A 15 16.88 0.88 11.56
CA GLU A 15 17.14 -0.05 10.47
C GLU A 15 15.84 -0.70 9.97
N PRO A 16 15.72 -1.03 8.67
CA PRO A 16 14.50 -1.64 8.11
C PRO A 16 14.02 -2.88 8.87
N GLY A 17 14.94 -3.73 9.32
CA GLY A 17 14.62 -4.95 10.08
C GLY A 17 14.15 -4.73 11.53
N GLN A 18 14.15 -3.47 12.02
CA GLN A 18 13.77 -3.14 13.41
C GLN A 18 12.35 -2.55 13.50
N VAL A 19 11.75 -2.18 12.39
CA VAL A 19 10.38 -1.64 12.40
C VAL A 19 9.35 -2.75 12.60
N SER A 20 8.28 -2.46 13.34
CA SER A 20 7.32 -3.49 13.76
C SER A 20 6.55 -4.14 12.60
N TRP A 21 6.49 -3.51 11.45
CA TRP A 21 5.81 -4.04 10.24
C TRP A 21 6.75 -4.74 9.26
N TYR A 22 8.03 -4.84 9.58
CA TYR A 22 9.02 -5.50 8.71
C TYR A 22 8.70 -6.96 8.47
N ARG A 23 8.82 -7.37 7.22
CA ARG A 23 8.85 -8.77 6.78
C ARG A 23 9.92 -8.95 5.70
N PRO A 24 10.64 -10.08 5.68
CA PRO A 24 11.59 -10.38 4.61
C PRO A 24 10.89 -10.57 3.25
N HIS A 25 9.66 -11.07 3.25
CA HIS A 25 8.78 -11.20 2.07
C HIS A 25 7.34 -10.94 2.48
N LEU A 26 6.59 -10.25 1.61
CA LEU A 26 5.17 -9.98 1.79
C LEU A 26 4.35 -11.05 1.03
N ASP A 27 4.38 -12.30 1.51
CA ASP A 27 3.82 -13.44 0.79
C ASP A 27 2.34 -13.27 0.43
N THR A 28 1.52 -12.79 1.38
CA THR A 28 0.10 -12.49 1.13
C THR A 28 -0.09 -11.42 0.06
N SER A 29 0.66 -10.32 0.13
CA SER A 29 0.63 -9.26 -0.89
C SER A 29 1.02 -9.78 -2.26
N LEU A 30 2.10 -10.56 -2.33
CA LEU A 30 2.60 -11.15 -3.57
C LEU A 30 1.59 -12.11 -4.20
N ALA A 31 1.02 -13.01 -3.42
CA ALA A 31 0.01 -13.95 -3.90
C ALA A 31 -1.23 -13.25 -4.46
N LEU A 32 -1.69 -12.18 -3.79
CA LEU A 32 -2.81 -11.37 -4.26
C LEU A 32 -2.46 -10.64 -5.55
N ILE A 33 -1.28 -10.02 -5.65
CA ILE A 33 -0.82 -9.31 -6.85
C ILE A 33 -0.71 -10.27 -8.04
N GLU A 34 -0.03 -11.41 -7.88
CA GLU A 34 0.17 -12.40 -8.95
C GLU A 34 -1.16 -12.94 -9.48
N ARG A 35 -2.13 -13.14 -8.59
CA ARG A 35 -3.46 -13.63 -8.97
C ARG A 35 -4.25 -12.63 -9.81
N VAL A 36 -4.22 -11.33 -9.45
CA VAL A 36 -5.02 -10.30 -10.15
C VAL A 36 -4.27 -9.62 -11.29
N ALA A 37 -2.96 -9.78 -11.36
CA ALA A 37 -2.09 -9.21 -12.38
C ALA A 37 -1.06 -10.26 -12.87
N PRO A 38 -1.50 -11.34 -13.53
CA PRO A 38 -0.60 -12.43 -13.97
C PRO A 38 0.37 -12.00 -15.08
N SER A 39 0.11 -10.87 -15.75
CA SER A 39 1.03 -10.32 -16.74
C SER A 39 2.14 -9.52 -16.05
N HIS A 40 3.40 -9.85 -16.31
CA HIS A 40 4.55 -9.11 -15.80
C HIS A 40 4.66 -7.68 -16.36
N SER A 41 3.89 -7.33 -17.39
CA SER A 41 3.74 -5.96 -17.89
C SER A 41 2.62 -5.15 -17.19
N ALA A 42 1.92 -5.73 -16.21
CA ALA A 42 0.94 -5.02 -15.42
C ALA A 42 1.59 -3.86 -14.66
N ALA A 43 0.94 -2.70 -14.67
CA ALA A 43 1.42 -1.55 -13.91
C ALA A 43 0.92 -1.64 -12.46
N ILE A 44 1.85 -1.69 -11.53
CA ILE A 44 1.61 -1.81 -10.10
C ILE A 44 2.09 -0.54 -9.42
N ILE A 45 1.31 -0.02 -8.48
CA ILE A 45 1.77 1.00 -7.54
C ILE A 45 1.73 0.44 -6.12
N ASP A 46 2.86 0.54 -5.43
CA ASP A 46 3.02 0.23 -4.00
C ASP A 46 3.03 1.54 -3.21
N VAL A 47 1.94 1.80 -2.52
CA VAL A 47 1.72 3.04 -1.76
C VAL A 47 2.20 2.85 -0.34
N GLY A 48 3.06 3.77 0.11
CA GLY A 48 3.77 3.63 1.38
C GLY A 48 4.77 2.48 1.36
N GLY A 49 5.30 2.15 0.17
CA GLY A 49 6.23 1.03 0.02
C GLY A 49 7.53 1.22 0.80
N GLY A 50 7.95 2.47 1.03
CA GLY A 50 9.05 2.80 1.90
C GLY A 50 10.29 1.93 1.70
N ALA A 51 10.79 1.34 2.78
CA ALA A 51 11.89 0.39 2.76
C ALA A 51 11.44 -1.08 2.64
N SER A 52 10.17 -1.33 2.27
CA SER A 52 9.61 -2.68 2.06
C SER A 52 10.38 -3.46 0.99
N THR A 53 10.39 -4.78 1.13
CA THR A 53 10.99 -5.73 0.18
C THR A 53 10.04 -6.13 -0.96
N LEU A 54 8.80 -5.62 -0.99
CA LEU A 54 7.84 -5.96 -2.04
C LEU A 54 8.36 -5.59 -3.43
N ALA A 55 8.97 -4.41 -3.56
CA ALA A 55 9.55 -3.97 -4.82
C ALA A 55 10.65 -4.91 -5.33
N ASP A 56 11.49 -5.43 -4.42
CA ASP A 56 12.54 -6.42 -4.72
C ASP A 56 11.92 -7.73 -5.24
N ASP A 57 10.86 -8.18 -4.57
CA ASP A 57 10.18 -9.41 -4.95
C ASP A 57 9.47 -9.26 -6.30
N LEU A 58 8.82 -8.14 -6.57
CA LEU A 58 8.18 -7.87 -7.85
C LEU A 58 9.18 -7.83 -9.01
N VAL A 59 10.33 -7.16 -8.83
CA VAL A 59 11.39 -7.13 -9.84
C VAL A 59 11.95 -8.54 -10.09
N ARG A 60 12.23 -9.32 -9.03
CA ARG A 60 12.70 -10.71 -9.16
C ARG A 60 11.70 -11.62 -9.88
N ARG A 61 10.39 -11.34 -9.76
CA ARG A 61 9.32 -12.03 -10.49
C ARG A 61 9.12 -11.52 -11.92
N GLY A 62 9.91 -10.54 -12.35
CA GLY A 62 9.88 -10.02 -13.71
C GLY A 62 8.85 -8.93 -13.99
N TYR A 63 8.22 -8.34 -12.97
CA TYR A 63 7.35 -7.17 -13.17
C TYR A 63 8.17 -5.97 -13.63
N THR A 64 7.77 -5.38 -14.76
CA THR A 64 8.54 -4.32 -15.44
C THR A 64 7.97 -2.91 -15.27
N ARG A 65 6.81 -2.78 -14.63
CA ARG A 65 6.09 -1.50 -14.49
C ARG A 65 5.67 -1.24 -13.04
N VAL A 66 6.65 -1.27 -12.15
CA VAL A 66 6.46 -1.02 -10.72
C VAL A 66 6.69 0.45 -10.41
N THR A 67 5.78 1.03 -9.62
CA THR A 67 5.92 2.36 -9.01
C THR A 67 5.89 2.17 -7.51
N VAL A 68 6.82 2.80 -6.78
CA VAL A 68 6.81 2.87 -5.32
C VAL A 68 6.63 4.32 -4.91
N LEU A 69 5.63 4.58 -4.09
CA LEU A 69 5.33 5.90 -3.56
C LEU A 69 5.45 5.87 -2.04
N ASP A 70 6.16 6.84 -1.47
CA ASP A 70 6.26 7.03 -0.02
C ASP A 70 6.44 8.50 0.33
N LEU A 71 6.06 8.89 1.54
CA LEU A 71 6.32 10.21 2.10
C LEU A 71 7.81 10.43 2.40
N SER A 72 8.53 9.36 2.77
CA SER A 72 9.92 9.41 3.21
C SER A 72 10.88 9.17 2.06
N GLU A 73 11.67 10.18 1.73
CA GLU A 73 12.77 10.04 0.78
C GLU A 73 13.86 9.10 1.32
N THR A 74 14.09 9.14 2.64
CA THR A 74 15.05 8.27 3.31
C THR A 74 14.67 6.80 3.17
N ALA A 75 13.38 6.45 3.35
CA ALA A 75 12.89 5.09 3.16
C ALA A 75 13.10 4.61 1.70
N LEU A 76 12.74 5.44 0.73
CA LEU A 76 12.94 5.12 -0.69
C LEU A 76 14.41 4.98 -1.05
N ARG A 77 15.29 5.81 -0.48
CA ARG A 77 16.75 5.69 -0.68
C ARG A 77 17.25 4.34 -0.17
N THR A 78 16.85 3.92 1.02
CA THR A 78 17.21 2.62 1.60
C THR A 78 16.79 1.45 0.68
N ALA A 79 15.58 1.50 0.12
CA ALA A 79 15.12 0.49 -0.82
C ALA A 79 15.93 0.50 -2.14
N LYS A 80 16.25 1.69 -2.68
CA LYS A 80 17.08 1.83 -3.88
C LYS A 80 18.47 1.27 -3.68
N GLU A 81 19.11 1.60 -2.56
CA GLU A 81 20.45 1.12 -2.21
C GLU A 81 20.48 -0.41 -2.09
N ARG A 82 19.47 -1.02 -1.44
CA ARG A 82 19.32 -2.46 -1.31
C ARG A 82 19.15 -3.15 -2.67
N LEU A 83 18.34 -2.58 -3.56
CA LEU A 83 18.12 -3.10 -4.92
C LEU A 83 19.32 -2.90 -5.85
N GLY A 84 20.20 -1.94 -5.56
CA GLY A 84 21.32 -1.64 -6.41
C GLY A 84 20.90 -1.25 -7.84
N PRO A 85 21.57 -1.79 -8.88
CA PRO A 85 21.25 -1.46 -10.28
C PRO A 85 19.80 -1.79 -10.68
N ALA A 86 19.15 -2.78 -10.06
CA ALA A 86 17.77 -3.14 -10.36
C ALA A 86 16.77 -2.03 -9.97
N SER A 87 17.15 -1.10 -9.09
CA SER A 87 16.33 0.04 -8.71
C SER A 87 15.95 0.95 -9.89
N ALA A 88 16.74 0.94 -10.97
CA ALA A 88 16.46 1.69 -12.21
C ALA A 88 15.21 1.19 -12.95
N GLN A 89 14.73 -0.02 -12.66
CA GLN A 89 13.52 -0.60 -13.24
C GLN A 89 12.24 -0.07 -12.56
N ILE A 90 12.36 0.62 -11.43
CA ILE A 90 11.24 1.08 -10.60
C ILE A 90 11.09 2.59 -10.73
N ARG A 91 9.84 3.04 -10.83
CA ARG A 91 9.51 4.45 -10.70
C ARG A 91 9.33 4.79 -9.22
N TRP A 92 10.17 5.66 -8.69
CA TRP A 92 10.13 6.12 -7.31
C TRP A 92 9.47 7.49 -7.20
N LEU A 93 8.52 7.65 -6.28
CA LEU A 93 7.79 8.90 -6.03
C LEU A 93 7.84 9.26 -4.55
N THR A 94 8.49 10.37 -4.21
CA THR A 94 8.43 10.92 -2.85
C THR A 94 7.26 11.91 -2.79
N ALA A 95 6.11 11.45 -2.27
CA ALA A 95 4.89 12.25 -2.28
C ALA A 95 3.89 11.79 -1.20
N ASP A 96 2.96 12.69 -0.84
CA ASP A 96 1.75 12.33 -0.08
C ASP A 96 0.70 11.78 -1.04
N VAL A 97 0.23 10.56 -0.79
CA VAL A 97 -0.79 9.90 -1.61
C VAL A 97 -2.12 10.65 -1.60
N CYS A 98 -2.44 11.38 -0.54
CA CYS A 98 -3.67 12.17 -0.44
C CYS A 98 -3.61 13.47 -1.25
N GLU A 99 -2.41 13.99 -1.54
CA GLU A 99 -2.22 15.30 -2.17
C GLU A 99 -1.70 15.22 -3.60
N THR A 100 -0.91 14.17 -3.92
CA THR A 100 -0.21 14.09 -5.20
C THR A 100 -1.11 13.75 -6.37
N ASP A 101 -0.82 14.33 -7.53
CA ASP A 101 -1.47 13.93 -8.78
C ASP A 101 -0.80 12.69 -9.37
N LEU A 102 -1.58 11.63 -9.49
CA LEU A 102 -1.19 10.39 -10.14
C LEU A 102 -1.83 10.27 -11.51
N PRO A 103 -1.19 9.57 -12.46
CA PRO A 103 -1.76 9.36 -13.78
C PRO A 103 -3.12 8.64 -13.70
N LEU A 104 -4.08 9.12 -14.49
CA LEU A 104 -5.43 8.52 -14.57
C LEU A 104 -5.38 7.16 -15.27
N ASP A 105 -6.23 6.23 -14.83
CA ASP A 105 -6.44 4.90 -15.41
C ASP A 105 -5.10 4.19 -15.76
N ARG A 106 -4.10 4.31 -14.87
CA ARG A 106 -2.73 3.87 -15.13
C ARG A 106 -2.45 2.47 -14.61
N TYR A 107 -2.90 2.17 -13.38
CA TYR A 107 -2.46 0.99 -12.63
C TYR A 107 -3.48 -0.14 -12.73
N GLU A 108 -2.99 -1.35 -13.00
CA GLU A 108 -3.76 -2.60 -12.86
C GLU A 108 -3.93 -2.95 -11.38
N VAL A 109 -2.90 -2.70 -10.56
CA VAL A 109 -2.92 -2.95 -9.13
C VAL A 109 -2.45 -1.73 -8.36
N TRP A 110 -3.24 -1.35 -7.36
CA TRP A 110 -2.88 -0.47 -6.28
C TRP A 110 -2.69 -1.33 -5.04
N HIS A 111 -1.50 -1.31 -4.48
CA HIS A 111 -1.17 -2.02 -3.26
C HIS A 111 -0.86 -1.03 -2.14
N ASP A 112 -1.33 -1.33 -0.95
CA ASP A 112 -1.06 -0.60 0.31
C ASP A 112 -0.95 -1.63 1.44
N ARG A 113 0.16 -1.60 2.16
CA ARG A 113 0.27 -2.31 3.42
C ARG A 113 0.76 -1.37 4.51
N ALA A 114 -0.12 -1.12 5.48
CA ALA A 114 0.16 -0.29 6.65
C ALA A 114 0.25 1.23 6.38
N VAL A 115 -0.51 1.77 5.40
CA VAL A 115 -0.66 3.22 5.22
C VAL A 115 -2.07 3.68 5.57
N PHE A 116 -3.10 3.04 5.01
CA PHE A 116 -4.49 3.49 5.16
C PHE A 116 -4.92 3.63 6.62
N HIS A 117 -4.45 2.79 7.50
CA HIS A 117 -4.80 2.86 8.93
C HIS A 117 -4.22 4.09 9.67
N PHE A 118 -3.25 4.82 9.09
CA PHE A 118 -2.77 6.09 9.62
C PHE A 118 -3.63 7.28 9.19
N LEU A 119 -4.53 7.10 8.23
CA LEU A 119 -5.45 8.13 7.78
C LEU A 119 -6.64 8.22 8.74
N THR A 120 -6.42 8.83 9.90
CA THR A 120 -7.43 8.87 10.97
C THR A 120 -8.53 9.91 10.74
N LEU A 121 -8.33 10.86 9.82
CA LEU A 121 -9.30 11.89 9.47
C LEU A 121 -10.14 11.44 8.24
N PRO A 122 -11.47 11.63 8.26
CA PRO A 122 -12.35 11.25 7.15
C PRO A 122 -11.94 11.86 5.81
N GLU A 123 -11.52 13.11 5.79
CA GLU A 123 -11.08 13.82 4.59
C GLU A 123 -9.82 13.22 3.96
N GLN A 124 -8.90 12.71 4.78
CA GLN A 124 -7.71 11.99 4.28
C GLN A 124 -8.09 10.68 3.61
N ARG A 125 -8.99 9.89 4.24
CA ARG A 125 -9.49 8.64 3.67
C ARG A 125 -10.23 8.87 2.36
N ALA A 126 -11.09 9.89 2.32
CA ALA A 126 -11.81 10.27 1.10
C ALA A 126 -10.84 10.69 -0.03
N ALA A 127 -9.80 11.48 0.27
CA ALA A 127 -8.78 11.87 -0.69
C ALA A 127 -8.00 10.66 -1.21
N TYR A 128 -7.57 9.75 -0.32
CA TYR A 128 -6.90 8.50 -0.70
C TYR A 128 -7.76 7.65 -1.64
N VAL A 129 -9.02 7.40 -1.27
CA VAL A 129 -9.94 6.59 -2.09
C VAL A 129 -10.20 7.25 -3.45
N ALA A 130 -10.35 8.57 -3.49
CA ALA A 130 -10.50 9.31 -4.74
C ALA A 130 -9.27 9.17 -5.65
N ARG A 131 -8.03 9.21 -5.08
CA ARG A 131 -6.78 8.98 -5.84
C ARG A 131 -6.70 7.56 -6.37
N ALA A 132 -6.99 6.56 -5.55
CA ALA A 132 -7.04 5.17 -5.98
C ALA A 132 -8.06 4.98 -7.12
N ALA A 133 -9.27 5.54 -6.97
CA ALA A 133 -10.31 5.46 -7.99
C ALA A 133 -9.94 6.16 -9.31
N ALA A 134 -9.23 7.29 -9.25
CA ALA A 134 -8.77 7.96 -10.45
C ALA A 134 -7.65 7.21 -11.19
N SER A 135 -6.74 6.59 -10.43
CA SER A 135 -5.49 6.04 -10.96
C SER A 135 -5.56 4.56 -11.32
N VAL A 136 -6.42 3.79 -10.66
CA VAL A 136 -6.63 2.36 -10.95
C VAL A 136 -7.48 2.23 -12.21
N LYS A 137 -7.05 1.38 -13.13
CA LYS A 137 -7.77 1.08 -14.38
C LYS A 137 -9.14 0.48 -14.11
N ARG A 138 -10.06 0.65 -15.07
CA ARG A 138 -11.28 -0.14 -15.13
C ARG A 138 -10.90 -1.63 -15.16
N ASN A 139 -11.51 -2.45 -14.34
CA ASN A 139 -11.14 -3.85 -14.07
C ASN A 139 -9.80 -4.02 -13.32
N GLY A 140 -9.18 -2.96 -12.83
CA GLY A 140 -8.04 -3.05 -11.93
C GLY A 140 -8.49 -3.34 -10.49
N HIS A 141 -7.51 -3.55 -9.64
CA HIS A 141 -7.72 -3.98 -8.26
C HIS A 141 -6.99 -3.07 -7.27
N VAL A 142 -7.55 -3.00 -6.08
CA VAL A 142 -6.90 -2.38 -4.92
C VAL A 142 -6.71 -3.46 -3.86
N ILE A 143 -5.49 -3.61 -3.38
CA ILE A 143 -5.13 -4.47 -2.26
C ILE A 143 -4.77 -3.54 -1.11
N VAL A 144 -5.53 -3.59 -0.02
CA VAL A 144 -5.26 -2.80 1.17
C VAL A 144 -5.09 -3.71 2.36
N SER A 145 -3.99 -3.52 3.08
CA SER A 145 -3.74 -4.21 4.35
C SER A 145 -3.63 -3.21 5.48
N THR A 146 -4.60 -3.23 6.37
CA THR A 146 -4.70 -2.37 7.56
C THR A 146 -4.57 -3.19 8.84
N PHE A 147 -4.52 -2.53 9.99
CA PHE A 147 -4.78 -3.23 11.23
C PHE A 147 -6.23 -3.71 11.29
N GLY A 148 -6.40 -4.98 11.64
CA GLY A 148 -7.69 -5.60 11.92
C GLY A 148 -8.24 -5.20 13.30
N PRO A 149 -9.42 -5.71 13.69
CA PRO A 149 -10.07 -5.36 14.97
C PRO A 149 -9.20 -5.59 16.21
N GLU A 150 -8.30 -6.58 16.16
CA GLU A 150 -7.37 -6.91 17.25
C GLU A 150 -5.95 -6.35 17.01
N GLY A 151 -5.80 -5.42 16.06
CA GLY A 151 -4.55 -4.74 15.80
C GLY A 151 -4.20 -3.72 16.89
N PRO A 152 -2.96 -3.20 16.94
CA PRO A 152 -2.56 -2.21 17.91
C PRO A 152 -3.19 -0.84 17.61
N THR A 153 -3.62 -0.12 18.66
CA THR A 153 -4.23 1.23 18.55
C THR A 153 -3.21 2.32 18.22
N ARG A 154 -1.93 2.01 18.32
CA ARG A 154 -0.82 2.92 17.97
C ARG A 154 0.30 2.16 17.29
N CYS A 155 0.92 2.81 16.30
CA CYS A 155 2.11 2.30 15.61
C CYS A 155 3.10 3.45 15.38
N SER A 156 4.37 3.22 15.63
CA SER A 156 5.42 4.27 15.55
C SER A 156 5.08 5.57 16.28
N GLY A 157 4.32 5.51 17.39
CA GLY A 157 3.91 6.69 18.14
C GLY A 157 2.70 7.42 17.56
N LEU A 158 2.14 6.99 16.44
CA LEU A 158 0.93 7.53 15.83
C LEU A 158 -0.29 6.67 16.16
N ASP A 159 -1.46 7.31 16.26
CA ASP A 159 -2.73 6.61 16.39
C ASP A 159 -3.10 5.93 15.08
N THR A 160 -3.79 4.79 15.15
CA THR A 160 -4.21 4.00 14.00
C THR A 160 -5.70 3.68 14.06
N ALA A 161 -6.33 3.65 12.89
CA ALA A 161 -7.69 3.16 12.72
C ALA A 161 -7.68 1.64 12.54
N HIS A 162 -8.73 0.97 13.02
CA HIS A 162 -8.93 -0.47 12.88
C HIS A 162 -10.13 -0.74 12.02
N TYR A 163 -10.06 -1.80 11.25
CA TYR A 163 -11.13 -2.15 10.32
C TYR A 163 -11.45 -3.64 10.40
N ASP A 164 -12.72 -3.96 10.35
CA ASP A 164 -13.18 -5.21 9.77
C ASP A 164 -13.44 -5.03 8.26
N ALA A 165 -13.77 -6.10 7.57
CA ALA A 165 -13.93 -6.07 6.12
C ALA A 165 -15.09 -5.15 5.67
N ALA A 166 -16.20 -5.14 6.43
CA ALA A 166 -17.37 -4.32 6.12
C ALA A 166 -17.08 -2.82 6.34
N ALA A 167 -16.41 -2.48 7.43
CA ALA A 167 -16.00 -1.10 7.71
C ALA A 167 -15.04 -0.57 6.63
N LEU A 168 -14.07 -1.40 6.20
CA LEU A 168 -13.13 -0.99 5.15
C LEU A 168 -13.83 -0.88 3.79
N GLU A 169 -14.77 -1.77 3.45
CA GLU A 169 -15.60 -1.65 2.25
C GLU A 169 -16.43 -0.37 2.26
N GLY A 170 -16.96 0.03 3.42
CA GLY A 170 -17.67 1.29 3.59
C GLY A 170 -16.81 2.52 3.24
N GLU A 171 -15.52 2.53 3.58
CA GLU A 171 -14.59 3.62 3.23
C GLU A 171 -14.34 3.70 1.71
N PHE A 172 -14.25 2.55 1.02
CA PHE A 172 -14.01 2.51 -0.43
C PHE A 172 -15.27 2.79 -1.26
N GLY A 173 -16.45 2.69 -0.66
CA GLY A 173 -17.74 3.11 -1.21
C GLY A 173 -18.09 2.42 -2.53
N SER A 174 -18.96 3.08 -3.32
CA SER A 174 -19.50 2.51 -4.57
C SER A 174 -18.51 2.42 -5.73
N GLN A 175 -17.31 2.98 -5.60
CA GLN A 175 -16.28 2.94 -6.65
C GLN A 175 -15.54 1.61 -6.70
N PHE A 176 -15.56 0.88 -5.59
CA PHE A 176 -14.90 -0.41 -5.43
C PHE A 176 -15.88 -1.40 -4.79
N ARG A 177 -15.67 -2.67 -5.06
CA ARG A 177 -16.41 -3.78 -4.46
C ARG A 177 -15.42 -4.72 -3.81
N LEU A 178 -15.67 -5.10 -2.58
CA LEU A 178 -14.90 -6.13 -1.91
C LEU A 178 -15.05 -7.47 -2.66
N VAL A 179 -13.92 -8.07 -3.00
CA VAL A 179 -13.82 -9.37 -3.66
C VAL A 179 -13.58 -10.46 -2.62
N GLU A 180 -12.63 -10.20 -1.73
CA GLU A 180 -12.29 -11.10 -0.62
C GLU A 180 -11.57 -10.34 0.50
N SER A 181 -11.55 -10.95 1.68
CA SER A 181 -10.77 -10.48 2.82
C SER A 181 -10.16 -11.66 3.58
N GLN A 182 -9.02 -11.41 4.22
CA GLN A 182 -8.37 -12.39 5.10
C GLN A 182 -7.61 -11.72 6.23
N ILE A 183 -7.52 -12.40 7.35
CA ILE A 183 -6.71 -11.99 8.50
C ILE A 183 -5.30 -12.61 8.38
N GLU A 184 -4.29 -11.81 8.62
CA GLU A 184 -2.91 -12.25 8.75
C GLU A 184 -2.38 -11.85 10.13
N TRP A 185 -1.84 -12.81 10.87
CA TRP A 185 -1.09 -12.53 12.08
C TRP A 185 0.40 -12.33 11.76
N HIS A 186 0.85 -11.11 11.95
CA HIS A 186 2.24 -10.73 11.77
C HIS A 186 2.98 -10.81 13.11
N THR A 187 4.12 -11.52 13.11
CA THR A 187 5.06 -11.49 14.23
C THR A 187 6.10 -10.41 13.96
N THR A 188 6.17 -9.42 14.84
CA THR A 188 7.14 -8.31 14.73
C THR A 188 8.55 -8.79 15.02
N PRO A 189 9.60 -8.08 14.58
CA PRO A 189 10.99 -8.41 14.95
C PRO A 189 11.23 -8.48 16.47
N ALA A 190 10.44 -7.75 17.26
CA ALA A 190 10.47 -7.79 18.73
C ALA A 190 9.55 -8.86 19.34
N SER A 191 9.13 -9.88 18.56
CA SER A 191 8.27 -11.00 18.97
C SER A 191 6.84 -10.63 19.41
N GLY A 192 6.40 -9.39 19.18
CA GLY A 192 5.01 -8.98 19.34
C GLY A 192 4.14 -9.51 18.19
N LYS A 193 2.83 -9.59 18.42
CA LYS A 193 1.87 -9.97 17.38
C LYS A 193 1.02 -8.77 16.96
N GLN A 194 0.79 -8.64 15.67
CA GLN A 194 -0.08 -7.62 15.07
C GLN A 194 -1.05 -8.31 14.13
N GLN A 195 -2.35 -8.05 14.30
CA GLN A 195 -3.37 -8.53 13.37
C GLN A 195 -3.49 -7.56 12.22
N PHE A 196 -3.29 -8.06 11.01
CA PHE A 196 -3.60 -7.35 9.78
C PHE A 196 -4.84 -7.94 9.11
N LEU A 197 -5.66 -7.06 8.58
CA LEU A 197 -6.75 -7.38 7.66
C LEU A 197 -6.30 -7.03 6.25
N TYR A 198 -6.25 -7.99 5.37
CA TYR A 198 -6.10 -7.79 3.94
C TYR A 198 -7.47 -7.78 3.27
N CYS A 199 -7.72 -6.77 2.44
CA CYS A 199 -8.88 -6.70 1.57
C CYS A 199 -8.45 -6.53 0.12
N LEU A 200 -9.02 -7.34 -0.77
CA LEU A 200 -8.91 -7.20 -2.21
C LEU A 200 -10.21 -6.57 -2.73
N PHE A 201 -10.08 -5.44 -3.41
CA PHE A 201 -11.20 -4.76 -4.04
C PHE A 201 -11.05 -4.78 -5.57
N GLY A 202 -12.16 -4.98 -6.28
CA GLY A 202 -12.26 -4.76 -7.71
C GLY A 202 -12.87 -3.40 -8.01
N ARG A 203 -12.32 -2.65 -8.97
CA ARG A 203 -12.90 -1.38 -9.39
C ARG A 203 -14.22 -1.60 -10.12
N VAL A 204 -15.30 -0.95 -9.63
CA VAL A 204 -16.63 -1.03 -10.24
C VAL A 204 -16.66 -0.22 -11.53
N ARG A 205 -17.28 -0.77 -12.56
CA ARG A 205 -17.55 -0.04 -13.80
C ARG A 205 -18.63 1.01 -13.50
N SER A 206 -18.31 2.30 -13.60
CA SER A 206 -19.36 3.31 -13.64
C SER A 206 -20.30 2.99 -14.81
N PRO A 207 -21.63 3.01 -14.63
CA PRO A 207 -22.54 2.91 -15.77
C PRO A 207 -22.15 3.99 -16.78
N ARG A 208 -22.03 3.62 -18.06
CA ARG A 208 -21.85 4.62 -19.13
C ARG A 208 -22.99 5.63 -18.97
N ARG A 209 -22.68 6.92 -18.77
CA ARG A 209 -23.69 7.94 -19.00
C ARG A 209 -24.16 7.72 -20.43
N ALA A 210 -25.43 7.32 -20.60
CA ALA A 210 -26.06 7.39 -21.90
C ALA A 210 -26.03 8.85 -22.33
N VAL A 211 -25.42 9.11 -23.48
CA VAL A 211 -25.42 10.42 -24.16
C VAL A 211 -26.78 10.57 -24.82
#